data_e76db1038572e33e63fc00f68cdc1488
#
_entry.id   e76db1038572e33e63fc00f68cdc1488
#
_cell.length_a   1.000
_cell.length_b   1.000
_cell.length_c   1.000
_cell.angle_alpha   90.00
_cell.angle_beta   90.00
_cell.angle_gamma   90.00
#
_symmetry.space_group_name_H-M   'P 1'
#
loop_
_entity.id
_entity.type
_entity.pdbx_description
1 polymer ?
#
loop_
_entity_poly.entity_id
_entity_poly.type
_entity_poly.pdbx_seq_one_letter_code
_entity_poly.pdbx_strand_id
1 'polypeptide(L)'
;MLREAWTLAIETLSWMEMRGLSEPLAFAKTVKQLGIDDPDALRFARVLVFETVRRKNFIDAFINEAVRPSRIDHFGLGLQAFLRLFVYSTRFSKDWSKPDLEEAETVV
;
A
#
# COMPACT_ATOMS: atom_id res chain seq x y z
N MET A 1 0.59 -6.22 14.43
CA MET A 1 1.79 -5.82 13.64
C MET A 1 1.46 -5.71 12.16
N LEU A 2 0.90 -6.76 11.55
CA LEU A 2 0.59 -6.72 10.11
C LEU A 2 -0.46 -5.67 9.76
N ARG A 3 -1.54 -5.58 10.54
CA ARG A 3 -2.58 -4.58 10.30
C ARG A 3 -2.03 -3.16 10.38
N GLU A 4 -1.16 -2.91 11.36
CA GLU A 4 -0.54 -1.59 11.49
C GLU A 4 0.34 -1.27 10.29
N ALA A 5 1.10 -2.25 9.81
CA ALA A 5 1.97 -2.07 8.66
C ALA A 5 1.15 -1.73 7.40
N TRP A 6 0.04 -2.42 7.17
CA TRP A 6 -0.82 -2.15 6.03
C TRP A 6 -1.51 -0.79 6.15
N THR A 7 -1.96 -0.44 7.35
CA THR A 7 -2.58 0.88 7.58
C THR A 7 -1.57 1.99 7.27
N LEU A 8 -0.34 1.86 7.76
CA LEU A 8 0.73 2.81 7.46
C LEU A 8 0.98 2.91 5.97
N ALA A 9 1.06 1.77 5.29
CA ALA A 9 1.35 1.75 3.86
C ALA A 9 0.24 2.39 3.04
N ILE A 10 -1.03 2.08 3.36
CA ILE A 10 -2.18 2.67 2.67
C ILE A 10 -2.18 4.19 2.83
N GLU A 11 -2.00 4.68 4.05
CA GLU A 11 -2.00 6.12 4.31
C GLU A 11 -0.82 6.80 3.65
N THR A 12 0.35 6.17 3.67
CA THR A 12 1.55 6.74 3.04
C THR A 12 1.33 6.90 1.54
N LEU A 13 0.85 5.85 0.86
CA LEU A 13 0.57 5.91 -0.57
C LEU A 13 -0.49 6.96 -0.89
N SER A 14 -1.50 7.07 -0.03
CA SER A 14 -2.57 8.06 -0.21
C SER A 14 -2.04 9.48 -0.12
N TRP A 15 -1.15 9.77 0.84
CA TRP A 15 -0.52 11.08 0.96
C TRP A 15 0.34 11.41 -0.26
N MET A 16 1.06 10.41 -0.78
CA MET A 16 1.87 10.62 -1.98
C MET A 16 1.01 11.04 -3.17
N GLU A 17 -0.11 10.36 -3.37
CA GLU A 17 -1.03 10.69 -4.47
C GLU A 17 -1.74 12.02 -4.26
N MET A 18 -2.22 12.26 -3.06
CA MET A 18 -3.03 13.43 -2.77
C MET A 18 -2.23 14.73 -2.77
N ARG A 19 -1.01 14.69 -2.23
CA ARG A 19 -0.20 15.89 -2.03
C ARG A 19 1.08 15.92 -2.85
N GLY A 20 1.35 14.89 -3.62
CA GLY A 20 2.60 14.82 -4.40
C GLY A 20 3.84 14.73 -3.53
N LEU A 21 3.71 14.19 -2.32
CA LEU A 21 4.85 14.07 -1.42
C LEU A 21 5.79 12.95 -1.87
N SER A 22 7.07 13.14 -1.59
CA SER A 22 8.03 12.06 -1.75
C SER A 22 7.74 10.93 -0.76
N GLU A 23 8.21 9.72 -1.07
CA GLU A 23 8.01 8.58 -0.20
C GLU A 23 8.51 8.83 1.23
N PRO A 24 9.75 9.33 1.45
CA PRO A 24 10.21 9.55 2.82
C PRO A 24 9.36 10.55 3.59
N LEU A 25 8.94 11.62 2.93
CA LEU A 25 8.10 12.64 3.59
C LEU A 25 6.72 12.11 3.91
N ALA A 26 6.11 11.39 2.97
CA ALA A 26 4.79 10.80 3.19
C ALA A 26 4.83 9.78 4.32
N PHE A 27 5.87 8.94 4.36
CA PHE A 27 6.01 7.94 5.40
C PHE A 27 6.18 8.58 6.77
N ALA A 28 7.09 9.55 6.89
CA ALA A 28 7.32 10.24 8.16
C ALA A 28 6.05 10.93 8.67
N LYS A 29 5.32 11.58 7.77
CA LYS A 29 4.06 12.24 8.11
C LYS A 29 3.03 11.23 8.63
N THR A 30 2.92 10.10 7.98
CA THR A 30 1.95 9.06 8.34
C THR A 30 2.29 8.43 9.69
N VAL A 31 3.57 8.13 9.92
CA VAL A 31 4.02 7.57 11.20
C VAL A 31 3.64 8.51 12.34
N LYS A 32 3.90 9.80 12.19
CA LYS A 32 3.57 10.79 13.20
C LYS A 32 2.06 10.89 13.40
N GLN A 33 1.31 10.90 12.32
CA GLN A 33 -0.15 11.04 12.36
C GLN A 33 -0.81 9.87 13.10
N LEU A 34 -0.38 8.65 12.81
CA LEU A 34 -0.98 7.45 13.39
C LEU A 34 -0.40 7.05 14.74
N GLY A 35 0.75 7.63 15.10
CA GLY A 35 1.38 7.32 16.37
C GLY A 35 1.86 5.89 16.51
N ILE A 36 2.19 5.25 15.40
CA ILE A 36 2.69 3.86 15.41
C ILE A 36 4.18 3.88 15.64
N ASP A 37 4.63 3.14 16.65
CA ASP A 37 6.04 3.10 17.03
C ASP A 37 6.63 1.68 17.07
N ASP A 38 5.87 0.66 16.71
CA ASP A 38 6.37 -0.71 16.65
C ASP A 38 7.44 -0.83 15.54
N PRO A 39 8.71 -1.14 15.89
CA PRO A 39 9.78 -1.19 14.90
C PRO A 39 9.52 -2.17 13.76
N ASP A 40 8.89 -3.30 14.05
CA ASP A 40 8.61 -4.31 13.03
C ASP A 40 7.53 -3.83 12.06
N ALA A 41 6.49 -3.19 12.58
CA ALA A 41 5.44 -2.62 11.73
C ALA A 41 6.01 -1.50 10.85
N LEU A 42 6.86 -0.65 11.40
CA LEU A 42 7.49 0.44 10.65
C LEU A 42 8.37 -0.10 9.53
N ARG A 43 9.20 -1.09 9.83
CA ARG A 43 10.09 -1.68 8.83
C ARG A 43 9.29 -2.37 7.73
N PHE A 44 8.28 -3.13 8.11
CA PHE A 44 7.45 -3.87 7.18
C PHE A 44 6.69 -2.92 6.26
N ALA A 45 6.10 -1.86 6.83
CA ALA A 45 5.37 -0.86 6.04
C ALA A 45 6.29 -0.15 5.05
N ARG A 46 7.50 0.17 5.48
CA ARG A 46 8.47 0.84 4.60
C ARG A 46 8.81 -0.03 3.39
N VAL A 47 9.00 -1.34 3.61
CA VAL A 47 9.25 -2.27 2.50
C VAL A 47 8.06 -2.34 1.57
N LEU A 48 6.85 -2.45 2.13
CA LEU A 48 5.62 -2.50 1.33
C LEU A 48 5.50 -1.27 0.42
N VAL A 49 5.69 -0.10 0.98
CA VAL A 49 5.59 1.15 0.22
C VAL A 49 6.65 1.21 -0.86
N PHE A 50 7.90 0.99 -0.48
CA PHE A 50 9.02 1.10 -1.41
C PHE A 50 8.88 0.14 -2.59
N GLU A 51 8.57 -1.12 -2.31
CA GLU A 51 8.45 -2.14 -3.35
C GLU A 51 7.24 -1.91 -4.26
N THR A 52 6.16 -1.41 -3.69
CA THR A 52 4.95 -1.09 -4.47
C THR A 52 5.19 0.11 -5.38
N VAL A 53 5.82 1.15 -4.86
CA VAL A 53 6.11 2.36 -5.65
C VAL A 53 7.05 2.04 -6.82
N ARG A 54 8.05 1.20 -6.59
CA ARG A 54 8.97 0.79 -7.66
C ARG A 54 8.27 0.12 -8.83
N ARG A 55 7.15 -0.55 -8.57
CA ARG A 55 6.42 -1.34 -9.55
C ARG A 55 5.09 -0.72 -9.93
N LYS A 56 4.89 0.55 -9.57
CA LYS A 56 3.59 1.20 -9.71
C LYS A 56 3.03 1.12 -11.12
N ASN A 57 3.85 1.43 -12.14
CA ASN A 57 3.36 1.44 -13.52
C ASN A 57 2.90 0.05 -13.96
N PHE A 58 3.64 -0.98 -13.62
CA PHE A 58 3.28 -2.35 -13.94
C PHE A 58 2.01 -2.78 -13.19
N ILE A 59 1.96 -2.46 -11.90
CA ILE A 59 0.81 -2.79 -11.06
C ILE A 59 -0.44 -2.10 -11.57
N ASP A 60 -0.35 -0.82 -11.90
CA ASP A 60 -1.49 -0.05 -12.40
C ASP A 60 -1.99 -0.60 -13.73
N ALA A 61 -1.09 -1.00 -14.62
CA ALA A 61 -1.47 -1.63 -15.87
C ALA A 61 -2.23 -2.94 -15.63
N PHE A 62 -1.76 -3.75 -14.69
CA PHE A 62 -2.43 -4.99 -14.33
C PHE A 62 -3.83 -4.72 -13.78
N ILE A 63 -3.95 -3.75 -12.87
CA ILE A 63 -5.24 -3.41 -12.27
C ILE A 63 -6.21 -2.88 -13.33
N ASN A 64 -5.74 -1.97 -14.18
CA ASN A 64 -6.58 -1.38 -15.22
C ASN A 64 -7.13 -2.44 -16.18
N GLU A 65 -6.35 -3.46 -16.46
CA GLU A 65 -6.82 -4.56 -17.29
C GLU A 65 -7.89 -5.37 -16.55
N ALA A 66 -7.67 -5.62 -15.26
CA ALA A 66 -8.58 -6.45 -14.47
C ALA A 66 -9.93 -5.78 -14.21
N VAL A 67 -9.97 -4.47 -14.11
CA VAL A 67 -11.20 -3.74 -13.76
C VAL A 67 -11.89 -3.09 -14.94
N ARG A 68 -11.43 -3.34 -16.16
CA ARG A 68 -12.04 -2.74 -17.35
C ARG A 68 -13.56 -2.91 -17.36
N PRO A 69 -14.32 -1.92 -17.83
CA PRO A 69 -13.87 -0.64 -18.45
C PRO A 69 -13.46 0.44 -17.45
N SER A 70 -13.50 0.17 -16.15
CA SER A 70 -13.01 1.12 -15.14
C SER A 70 -11.49 1.19 -15.15
N ARG A 71 -10.95 2.16 -14.46
CA ARG A 71 -9.52 2.33 -14.26
C ARG A 71 -9.25 2.58 -12.78
N ILE A 72 -8.01 2.29 -12.35
CA ILE A 72 -7.65 2.46 -10.95
C ILE A 72 -7.89 3.89 -10.46
N ASP A 73 -7.66 4.89 -11.31
CA ASP A 73 -7.85 6.28 -10.93
C ASP A 73 -9.32 6.69 -10.78
N HIS A 74 -10.26 5.82 -11.12
CA HIS A 74 -11.68 6.04 -10.86
C HIS A 74 -12.08 5.71 -9.42
N PHE A 75 -11.21 5.04 -8.66
CA PHE A 75 -11.50 4.65 -7.29
C PHE A 75 -10.97 5.68 -6.30
N GLY A 76 -11.49 5.67 -5.08
CA GLY A 76 -10.98 6.54 -4.02
C GLY A 76 -9.53 6.21 -3.68
N LEU A 77 -8.82 7.17 -3.10
CA LEU A 77 -7.38 7.03 -2.84
C LEU A 77 -7.04 5.84 -1.96
N GLY A 78 -7.83 5.60 -0.90
CA GLY A 78 -7.57 4.47 -0.01
C GLY A 78 -7.69 3.14 -0.73
N LEU A 79 -8.69 3.00 -1.59
CA LEU A 79 -8.87 1.77 -2.36
C LEU A 79 -7.78 1.61 -3.41
N GLN A 80 -7.37 2.70 -4.06
CA GLN A 80 -6.23 2.66 -4.98
C GLN A 80 -4.99 2.11 -4.27
N ALA A 81 -4.69 2.66 -3.09
CA ALA A 81 -3.52 2.25 -2.32
C ALA A 81 -3.61 0.78 -1.92
N PHE A 82 -4.78 0.36 -1.44
CA PHE A 82 -4.99 -1.04 -1.06
C PHE A 82 -4.78 -1.97 -2.26
N LEU A 83 -5.38 -1.64 -3.39
CA LEU A 83 -5.28 -2.49 -4.58
C LEU A 83 -3.82 -2.63 -5.04
N ARG A 84 -3.08 -1.53 -5.03
CA ARG A 84 -1.66 -1.57 -5.39
C ARG A 84 -0.86 -2.48 -4.46
N LEU A 85 -1.07 -2.33 -3.16
CA LEU A 85 -0.40 -3.17 -2.16
C LEU A 85 -0.79 -4.64 -2.29
N PHE A 86 -2.07 -4.89 -2.52
CA PHE A 86 -2.59 -6.24 -2.67
C PHE A 86 -1.98 -6.94 -3.88
N VAL A 87 -1.92 -6.25 -5.02
CA VAL A 87 -1.32 -6.80 -6.22
C VAL A 87 0.18 -7.06 -6.00
N TYR A 88 0.88 -6.12 -5.38
CA TYR A 88 2.29 -6.35 -5.05
C TYR A 88 2.44 -7.61 -4.20
N SER A 89 1.65 -7.72 -3.14
CA SER A 89 1.78 -8.82 -2.20
C SER A 89 1.46 -10.18 -2.84
N THR A 90 0.46 -10.22 -3.72
CA THR A 90 0.06 -11.50 -4.34
C THR A 90 0.92 -11.89 -5.53
N ARG A 91 1.50 -10.91 -6.24
CA ARG A 91 2.19 -11.18 -7.51
C ARG A 91 3.70 -11.08 -7.41
N PHE A 92 4.23 -10.27 -6.52
CA PHE A 92 5.66 -9.95 -6.50
C PHE A 92 6.35 -10.35 -5.20
N SER A 93 5.61 -10.44 -4.09
CA SER A 93 6.21 -10.82 -2.81
C SER A 93 6.05 -12.32 -2.59
N LYS A 94 7.15 -12.98 -2.25
CA LYS A 94 7.12 -14.42 -1.93
C LYS A 94 7.01 -14.67 -0.42
N ASP A 95 6.99 -13.60 0.36
CA ASP A 95 7.05 -13.69 1.82
C ASP A 95 5.67 -13.69 2.48
N TRP A 96 4.61 -13.58 1.68
CA TRP A 96 3.25 -13.48 2.20
C TRP A 96 2.57 -14.83 2.18
N SER A 97 2.01 -15.23 3.34
CA SER A 97 1.17 -16.39 3.44
C SER A 97 -0.28 -16.00 3.15
N LYS A 98 -1.12 -17.01 2.87
CA LYS A 98 -2.54 -16.77 2.66
C LYS A 98 -3.22 -16.13 3.87
N PRO A 99 -2.96 -16.58 5.12
CA PRO A 99 -3.54 -15.92 6.29
C PRO A 99 -3.16 -14.44 6.40
N ASP A 100 -1.92 -14.08 6.01
CA ASP A 100 -1.49 -12.68 6.04
C ASP A 100 -2.31 -11.83 5.07
N LEU A 101 -2.59 -12.37 3.88
CA LEU A 101 -3.40 -11.66 2.89
C LEU A 101 -4.84 -11.52 3.35
N GLU A 102 -5.39 -12.54 4.00
CA GLU A 102 -6.74 -12.48 4.55
C GLU A 102 -6.86 -11.43 5.64
N GLU A 103 -5.85 -11.31 6.49
CA GLU A 103 -5.82 -10.25 7.50
C GLU A 103 -5.75 -8.88 6.85
N ALA A 104 -4.94 -8.72 5.81
CA ALA A 104 -4.82 -7.45 5.10
C ALA A 104 -6.15 -6.98 4.54
N GLU A 105 -6.97 -7.88 4.01
CA GLU A 105 -8.28 -7.54 3.47
C GLU A 105 -9.19 -6.90 4.50
N THR A 106 -9.01 -7.18 5.78
CA THR A 106 -9.84 -6.60 6.83
C THR A 106 -9.48 -5.14 7.14
N VAL A 107 -8.36 -4.65 6.64
CA VAL A 107 -7.93 -3.26 6.86
C VAL A 107 -8.73 -2.28 6.01
N VAL A 108 -9.25 -2.73 4.89
CA VAL A 108 -10.05 -1.92 3.97
C VAL A 108 -11.50 -1.94 4.38
#